data_6e726b62be671236113ef85cefb65009
#
_entry.id   6e726b62be671236113ef85cefb65009
#
_cell.length_a   1.000
_cell.length_b   1.000
_cell.length_c   1.000
_cell.angle_alpha   90.00
_cell.angle_beta   90.00
_cell.angle_gamma   90.00
#
_symmetry.space_group_name_H-M   'P 1'
#
loop_
_entity.id
_entity.type
_entity.pdbx_description
1 polymer ?
#
loop_
_entity_poly.entity_id
_entity_poly.type
_entity_poly.pdbx_seq_one_letter_code
_entity_poly.pdbx_strand_id
1 'polypeptide(L)'
;MLSTGIAHAMLVAVCALPFAAHATLGQNVSTIDGDQSRMRAVARFAMTQSAYSVHEMTMPSGTLVREYVAPNGIVFGVAWEGPTLPDLKSMLGVSFDQYVSATQTRRGTPLAVSSDGLVIYSGGHLRSFAGHAYLPPAVPAGVDVSVIQ
;
A
#
# COMPACT_ATOMS: atom_id res chain seq x y z
N MET A 1 -30.56 -7.70 -61.48
CA MET A 1 -30.19 -6.56 -60.65
C MET A 1 -29.82 -7.11 -59.27
N LEU A 2 -28.53 -7.28 -58.99
CA LEU A 2 -28.01 -7.77 -57.71
C LEU A 2 -27.69 -6.55 -56.87
N SER A 3 -28.34 -6.44 -55.69
CA SER A 3 -28.02 -5.44 -54.70
C SER A 3 -27.08 -6.05 -53.67
N THR A 4 -25.85 -5.59 -53.67
CA THR A 4 -24.79 -6.01 -52.73
C THR A 4 -24.91 -5.17 -51.48
N GLY A 5 -25.47 -5.73 -50.42
CA GLY A 5 -25.49 -5.10 -49.09
C GLY A 5 -24.13 -5.25 -48.41
N ILE A 6 -23.42 -4.14 -48.21
CA ILE A 6 -22.18 -4.07 -47.46
C ILE A 6 -22.52 -3.99 -45.95
N ALA A 7 -22.32 -5.09 -45.25
CA ALA A 7 -22.42 -5.11 -43.80
C ALA A 7 -21.17 -4.47 -43.20
N HIS A 8 -21.32 -3.29 -42.60
CA HIS A 8 -20.26 -2.65 -41.79
C HIS A 8 -20.20 -3.32 -40.41
N ALA A 9 -19.20 -4.16 -40.23
CA ALA A 9 -18.85 -4.68 -38.91
C ALA A 9 -18.17 -3.56 -38.12
N MET A 10 -18.87 -2.99 -37.15
CA MET A 10 -18.34 -1.99 -36.22
C MET A 10 -17.49 -2.70 -35.17
N LEU A 11 -16.17 -2.64 -35.33
CA LEU A 11 -15.21 -3.16 -34.36
C LEU A 11 -15.17 -2.23 -33.17
N VAL A 12 -15.86 -2.59 -32.06
CA VAL A 12 -15.76 -1.87 -30.79
C VAL A 12 -14.44 -2.25 -30.15
N ALA A 13 -13.44 -1.39 -30.28
CA ALA A 13 -12.19 -1.49 -29.52
C ALA A 13 -12.48 -1.14 -28.05
N VAL A 14 -12.62 -2.16 -27.22
CA VAL A 14 -12.62 -1.97 -25.75
C VAL A 14 -11.20 -1.59 -25.36
N CYS A 15 -10.95 -0.29 -25.15
CA CYS A 15 -9.75 0.18 -24.49
C CYS A 15 -9.79 -0.30 -23.03
N ALA A 16 -9.13 -1.42 -22.73
CA ALA A 16 -8.78 -1.79 -21.37
C ALA A 16 -7.79 -0.75 -20.85
N LEU A 17 -8.29 0.25 -20.13
CA LEU A 17 -7.43 1.16 -19.37
C LEU A 17 -6.66 0.30 -18.36
N PRO A 18 -5.32 0.37 -18.30
CA PRO A 18 -4.59 -0.27 -17.24
C PRO A 18 -4.99 0.40 -15.93
N PHE A 19 -5.77 -0.28 -15.13
CA PHE A 19 -5.91 0.10 -13.72
C PHE A 19 -4.51 -0.01 -13.13
N ALA A 20 -3.94 1.12 -12.73
CA ALA A 20 -2.71 1.14 -11.99
C ALA A 20 -2.97 0.40 -10.67
N ALA A 21 -2.55 -0.86 -10.61
CA ALA A 21 -2.59 -1.63 -9.39
C ALA A 21 -1.60 -0.98 -8.42
N HIS A 22 -2.12 -0.43 -7.33
CA HIS A 22 -1.32 0.12 -6.25
C HIS A 22 -1.23 -0.95 -5.16
N ALA A 23 -0.04 -1.39 -4.78
CA ALA A 23 0.14 -2.14 -3.55
C ALA A 23 0.04 -1.13 -2.42
N THR A 24 -0.98 -1.32 -1.76
CA THR A 24 -1.53 -0.29 -0.94
C THR A 24 -2.18 -1.05 0.18
N LEU A 25 -2.13 -0.49 1.33
CA LEU A 25 -2.89 -0.98 2.47
C LEU A 25 -4.32 -1.35 2.03
N GLY A 26 -4.71 -2.60 2.23
CA GLY A 26 -6.01 -3.15 1.81
C GLY A 26 -6.07 -3.73 0.39
N GLN A 27 -5.00 -3.66 -0.40
CA GLN A 27 -4.94 -4.23 -1.75
C GLN A 27 -4.33 -5.65 -1.76
N ASN A 28 -4.39 -6.30 -2.91
CA ASN A 28 -3.85 -7.65 -3.07
C ASN A 28 -2.32 -7.63 -3.27
N VAL A 29 -1.64 -8.63 -2.75
CA VAL A 29 -0.18 -8.83 -2.84
C VAL A 29 0.36 -8.82 -4.28
N SER A 30 -0.46 -9.14 -5.28
CA SER A 30 -0.06 -9.05 -6.70
C SER A 30 0.35 -7.65 -7.15
N THR A 31 0.03 -6.65 -6.36
CA THR A 31 0.38 -5.25 -6.65
C THR A 31 1.78 -4.87 -6.17
N ILE A 32 2.43 -5.67 -5.32
CA ILE A 32 3.76 -5.40 -4.73
C ILE A 32 4.85 -5.20 -5.79
N ASP A 33 4.80 -5.92 -6.91
CA ASP A 33 5.78 -5.74 -7.99
C ASP A 33 5.67 -4.34 -8.63
N GLY A 34 4.45 -3.82 -8.72
CA GLY A 34 4.18 -2.45 -9.14
C GLY A 34 4.76 -1.41 -8.16
N ASP A 35 4.76 -1.70 -6.87
CA ASP A 35 5.28 -0.79 -5.84
C ASP A 35 6.79 -0.77 -5.80
N GLN A 36 7.41 -1.94 -5.90
CA GLN A 36 8.85 -2.01 -6.05
C GLN A 36 9.32 -1.09 -7.18
N SER A 37 8.61 -1.11 -8.31
CA SER A 37 8.94 -0.29 -9.48
C SER A 37 8.69 1.20 -9.22
N ARG A 38 7.57 1.56 -8.58
CA ARG A 38 7.20 2.96 -8.29
C ARG A 38 8.09 3.58 -7.23
N MET A 39 8.36 2.86 -6.16
CA MET A 39 9.25 3.28 -5.09
C MET A 39 10.73 3.20 -5.51
N ARG A 40 11.02 2.67 -6.72
CA ARG A 40 12.39 2.44 -7.21
C ARG A 40 13.23 1.66 -6.21
N ALA A 41 12.62 0.70 -5.50
CA ALA A 41 13.31 -0.06 -4.48
C ALA A 41 14.52 -0.77 -5.05
N VAL A 42 15.65 -0.61 -4.39
CA VAL A 42 16.96 -1.17 -4.81
C VAL A 42 17.16 -2.60 -4.32
N ALA A 43 16.38 -3.02 -3.32
CA ALA A 43 16.37 -4.39 -2.82
C ALA A 43 14.97 -4.75 -2.32
N ARG A 44 14.63 -6.04 -2.39
CA ARG A 44 13.40 -6.61 -1.87
C ARG A 44 13.66 -7.97 -1.26
N PHE A 45 13.09 -8.22 -0.08
CA PHE A 45 13.05 -9.52 0.58
C PHE A 45 11.63 -9.89 0.91
N ALA A 46 11.32 -11.18 0.87
CA ALA A 46 10.05 -11.72 1.33
C ALA A 46 10.32 -12.78 2.40
N MET A 47 9.65 -12.65 3.53
CA MET A 47 9.71 -13.61 4.65
C MET A 47 8.31 -14.14 4.91
N THR A 48 8.17 -15.46 4.95
CA THR A 48 6.90 -16.09 5.27
C THR A 48 6.92 -16.53 6.74
N GLN A 49 5.92 -16.09 7.48
CA GLN A 49 5.60 -16.52 8.84
C GLN A 49 4.41 -17.50 8.79
N SER A 50 4.06 -18.10 9.91
CA SER A 50 2.95 -19.07 9.98
C SER A 50 1.59 -18.45 9.63
N ALA A 51 1.36 -17.18 9.99
CA ALA A 51 0.07 -16.50 9.87
C ALA A 51 0.06 -15.33 8.87
N TYR A 52 1.22 -14.91 8.36
CA TYR A 52 1.36 -13.81 7.41
C TYR A 52 2.70 -13.87 6.69
N SER A 53 2.89 -13.05 5.67
CA SER A 53 4.20 -12.81 5.07
C SER A 53 4.56 -11.32 5.15
N VAL A 54 5.87 -11.04 5.15
CA VAL A 54 6.41 -9.67 5.15
C VAL A 54 7.22 -9.49 3.88
N HIS A 55 6.93 -8.43 3.15
CA HIS A 55 7.72 -7.97 2.02
C HIS A 55 8.46 -6.69 2.43
N GLU A 56 9.77 -6.78 2.54
CA GLU A 56 10.63 -5.64 2.87
C GLU A 56 11.26 -5.08 1.60
N MET A 57 11.18 -3.78 1.43
CA MET A 57 11.75 -3.03 0.31
C MET A 57 12.70 -1.96 0.83
N THR A 58 13.88 -1.87 0.25
CA THR A 58 14.85 -0.80 0.54
C THR A 58 14.78 0.24 -0.56
N MET A 59 14.51 1.48 -0.18
CA MET A 59 14.49 2.61 -1.11
C MET A 59 15.90 3.16 -1.37
N PRO A 60 16.14 3.89 -2.48
CA PRO A 60 17.43 4.51 -2.76
C PRO A 60 17.92 5.46 -1.66
N SER A 61 17.00 6.04 -0.90
CA SER A 61 17.30 6.89 0.26
C SER A 61 17.81 6.13 1.49
N GLY A 62 17.73 4.80 1.49
CA GLY A 62 17.97 3.94 2.65
C GLY A 62 16.74 3.75 3.55
N THR A 63 15.59 4.31 3.20
CA THR A 63 14.34 4.04 3.91
C THR A 63 13.87 2.62 3.63
N LEU A 64 13.54 1.88 4.68
CA LEU A 64 12.91 0.58 4.62
C LEU A 64 11.40 0.72 4.63
N VAL A 65 10.73 -0.03 3.80
CA VAL A 65 9.27 -0.16 3.77
C VAL A 65 8.93 -1.64 3.89
N ARG A 66 8.03 -1.97 4.81
CA ARG A 66 7.54 -3.33 5.04
C ARG A 66 6.05 -3.41 4.78
N GLU A 67 5.64 -4.42 4.02
CA GLU A 67 4.25 -4.73 3.76
C GLU A 67 3.92 -6.09 4.36
N TYR A 68 2.88 -6.11 5.18
CA TYR A 68 2.41 -7.29 5.91
C TYR A 68 1.18 -7.86 5.19
N VAL A 69 1.30 -9.07 4.71
CA VAL A 69 0.31 -9.73 3.85
C VAL A 69 -0.33 -10.90 4.55
N ALA A 70 -1.64 -10.89 4.63
CA ALA A 70 -2.43 -11.99 5.19
C ALA A 70 -2.45 -13.21 4.24
N PRO A 71 -2.80 -14.41 4.72
CA PRO A 71 -2.87 -15.62 3.88
C PRO A 71 -3.83 -15.51 2.70
N ASN A 72 -4.83 -14.64 2.77
CA ASN A 72 -5.76 -14.35 1.67
C ASN A 72 -5.16 -13.40 0.61
N GLY A 73 -3.90 -13.00 0.76
CA GLY A 73 -3.19 -12.13 -0.16
C GLY A 73 -3.46 -10.63 0.04
N ILE A 74 -4.16 -10.22 1.07
CA ILE A 74 -4.44 -8.80 1.35
C ILE A 74 -3.32 -8.19 2.20
N VAL A 75 -2.84 -7.02 1.81
CA VAL A 75 -1.90 -6.21 2.61
C VAL A 75 -2.68 -5.61 3.78
N PHE A 76 -2.51 -6.16 4.97
CA PHE A 76 -3.23 -5.70 6.16
C PHE A 76 -2.45 -4.65 6.97
N GLY A 77 -1.14 -4.53 6.74
CA GLY A 77 -0.28 -3.58 7.43
C GLY A 77 0.88 -3.12 6.58
N VAL A 78 1.33 -1.91 6.85
CA VAL A 78 2.55 -1.32 6.26
C VAL A 78 3.34 -0.62 7.35
N ALA A 79 4.67 -0.64 7.25
CA ALA A 79 5.56 0.09 8.15
C ALA A 79 6.70 0.72 7.36
N TRP A 80 7.27 1.79 7.91
CA TRP A 80 8.42 2.47 7.31
C TRP A 80 9.38 2.98 8.38
N GLU A 81 10.66 2.96 8.04
CA GLU A 81 11.72 3.47 8.89
C GLU A 81 12.88 3.98 8.03
N GLY A 82 13.38 5.17 8.28
CA GLY A 82 14.56 5.67 7.58
C GLY A 82 14.70 7.18 7.48
N PRO A 83 15.69 7.63 6.67
CA PRO A 83 16.05 9.04 6.59
C PRO A 83 15.06 9.91 5.81
N THR A 84 14.15 9.29 5.04
CA THR A 84 13.14 10.00 4.26
C THR A 84 11.77 9.39 4.48
N LEU A 85 10.74 10.23 4.48
CA LEU A 85 9.36 9.76 4.47
C LEU A 85 9.04 9.16 3.10
N PRO A 86 8.52 7.93 3.02
CA PRO A 86 8.09 7.34 1.76
C PRO A 86 6.83 8.02 1.22
N ASP A 87 6.43 7.69 0.00
CA ASP A 87 5.16 8.17 -0.57
C ASP A 87 3.96 7.54 0.15
N LEU A 88 3.52 8.18 1.22
CA LEU A 88 2.39 7.73 2.03
C LEU A 88 1.09 7.68 1.24
N LYS A 89 0.93 8.51 0.20
CA LYS A 89 -0.27 8.48 -0.64
C LYS A 89 -0.37 7.16 -1.39
N SER A 90 0.72 6.72 -1.97
CA SER A 90 0.79 5.41 -2.63
C SER A 90 0.65 4.25 -1.63
N MET A 91 1.27 4.34 -0.46
CA MET A 91 1.24 3.28 0.56
C MET A 91 -0.10 3.12 1.25
N LEU A 92 -0.79 4.21 1.56
CA LEU A 92 -2.07 4.20 2.30
C LEU A 92 -3.29 4.11 1.37
N GLY A 93 -3.14 4.43 0.09
CA GLY A 93 -4.20 4.38 -0.92
C GLY A 93 -5.47 5.08 -0.50
N VAL A 94 -6.58 4.36 -0.47
CA VAL A 94 -7.88 4.91 -0.08
C VAL A 94 -7.93 5.43 1.36
N SER A 95 -7.01 4.97 2.21
CA SER A 95 -6.90 5.42 3.61
C SER A 95 -6.12 6.74 3.74
N PHE A 96 -5.51 7.24 2.66
CA PHE A 96 -4.69 8.46 2.69
C PHE A 96 -5.48 9.70 3.06
N ASP A 97 -6.72 9.84 2.57
CA ASP A 97 -7.56 11.00 2.88
C ASP A 97 -7.91 11.06 4.37
N GLN A 98 -8.10 9.90 5.02
CA GLN A 98 -8.31 9.81 6.46
C GLN A 98 -7.05 10.23 7.23
N TYR A 99 -5.87 9.84 6.77
CA TYR A 99 -4.59 10.30 7.32
C TYR A 99 -4.45 11.83 7.21
N VAL A 100 -4.70 12.41 6.02
CA VAL A 100 -4.62 13.87 5.80
C VAL A 100 -5.59 14.63 6.71
N SER A 101 -6.83 14.17 6.80
CA SER A 101 -7.85 14.79 7.66
C SER A 101 -7.42 14.81 9.13
N ALA A 102 -6.79 13.73 9.59
CA ALA A 102 -6.27 13.64 10.95
C ALA A 102 -5.07 14.59 11.18
N THR A 103 -4.20 14.78 10.18
CA THR A 103 -3.08 15.74 10.29
C THR A 103 -3.54 17.19 10.38
N GLN A 104 -4.67 17.52 9.77
CA GLN A 104 -5.25 18.87 9.81
C GLN A 104 -5.87 19.21 11.18
N THR A 105 -6.40 18.21 11.87
CA THR A 105 -7.06 18.39 13.18
C THR A 105 -6.11 18.30 14.37
N ARG A 106 -4.99 17.62 14.23
CA ARG A 106 -3.99 17.45 15.28
C ARG A 106 -2.68 18.13 14.88
N ARG A 107 -2.30 19.17 15.61
CA ARG A 107 -0.99 19.82 15.47
C ARG A 107 0.00 19.15 16.41
N GLY A 108 1.04 18.56 15.87
CA GLY A 108 2.14 17.96 16.62
C GLY A 108 2.53 16.57 16.11
N THR A 109 3.74 16.18 16.45
CA THR A 109 4.30 14.83 16.21
C THR A 109 4.50 14.13 17.55
N PRO A 110 4.28 12.82 17.65
CA PRO A 110 3.83 11.91 16.61
C PRO A 110 2.33 12.03 16.29
N LEU A 111 1.95 11.73 15.05
CA LEU A 111 0.56 11.59 14.66
C LEU A 111 0.10 10.17 14.98
N ALA A 112 -0.98 10.04 15.72
CA ALA A 112 -1.65 8.77 15.96
C ALA A 112 -3.13 8.90 15.57
N VAL A 113 -3.59 8.03 14.71
CA VAL A 113 -5.00 7.88 14.31
C VAL A 113 -5.42 6.47 14.69
N SER A 114 -6.55 6.34 15.36
CA SER A 114 -7.14 5.05 15.68
C SER A 114 -8.64 5.12 15.44
N SER A 115 -9.11 4.28 14.56
CA SER A 115 -10.53 4.07 14.25
C SER A 115 -10.79 2.58 14.03
N ASP A 116 -12.06 2.19 13.93
CA ASP A 116 -12.43 0.78 13.74
C ASP A 116 -11.90 0.18 12.42
N GLY A 117 -11.63 1.03 11.42
CA GLY A 117 -11.16 0.61 10.10
C GLY A 117 -9.69 0.87 9.83
N LEU A 118 -9.02 1.74 10.61
CA LEU A 118 -7.65 2.18 10.31
C LEU A 118 -6.94 2.63 11.58
N VAL A 119 -5.74 2.12 11.77
CA VAL A 119 -4.79 2.62 12.78
C VAL A 119 -3.54 3.10 12.05
N ILE A 120 -3.10 4.32 12.36
CA ILE A 120 -1.85 4.89 11.84
C ILE A 120 -1.08 5.51 12.99
N TYR A 121 0.21 5.25 13.00
CA TYR A 121 1.20 5.96 13.80
C TYR A 121 2.30 6.48 12.86
N SER A 122 2.59 7.76 12.92
CA SER A 122 3.66 8.38 12.13
C SER A 122 4.40 9.40 12.98
N GLY A 123 5.68 9.23 13.09
CA GLY A 123 6.54 10.11 13.88
C GLY A 123 7.91 10.27 13.26
N GLY A 124 8.75 11.00 13.98
CA GLY A 124 10.14 11.21 13.61
C GLY A 124 10.50 12.69 13.46
N HIS A 125 11.73 12.88 13.14
CA HIS A 125 12.35 14.19 12.89
C HIS A 125 13.26 14.08 11.67
N LEU A 126 13.86 15.18 11.28
CA LEU A 126 14.69 15.25 10.09
C LEU A 126 15.72 14.10 10.03
N ARG A 127 15.67 13.31 8.96
CA ARG A 127 16.51 12.12 8.68
C ARG A 127 16.25 10.89 9.58
N SER A 128 15.17 10.89 10.36
CA SER A 128 14.77 9.76 11.21
C SER A 128 13.25 9.70 11.30
N PHE A 129 12.62 9.17 10.27
CA PHE A 129 11.18 8.96 10.20
C PHE A 129 10.86 7.51 10.49
N ALA A 130 9.79 7.27 11.24
CA ALA A 130 9.26 5.94 11.45
C ALA A 130 7.75 5.99 11.59
N GLY A 131 7.09 4.93 11.18
CA GLY A 131 5.66 4.82 11.33
C GLY A 131 5.13 3.49 10.81
N HIS A 132 3.86 3.28 11.10
CA HIS A 132 3.13 2.12 10.61
C HIS A 132 1.65 2.44 10.45
N ALA A 133 0.98 1.66 9.63
CA ALA A 133 -0.46 1.68 9.49
C ALA A 133 -0.99 0.27 9.29
N TYR A 134 -2.18 -0.02 9.78
CA TYR A 134 -2.84 -1.29 9.54
C TYR A 134 -4.37 -1.16 9.56
N LEU A 135 -5.03 -2.14 8.97
CA LEU A 135 -6.48 -2.28 8.93
C LEU A 135 -6.89 -3.34 9.95
N PRO A 136 -7.42 -2.97 11.12
CA PRO A 136 -7.81 -3.93 12.15
C PRO A 136 -8.69 -5.07 11.64
N PRO A 137 -9.69 -4.84 10.75
CA PRO A 137 -10.53 -5.92 10.22
C PRO A 137 -9.79 -6.90 9.30
N ALA A 138 -8.63 -6.54 8.76
CA ALA A 138 -7.85 -7.37 7.84
C ALA A 138 -6.71 -8.11 8.53
N VAL A 139 -6.42 -7.83 9.80
CA VAL A 139 -5.39 -8.52 10.58
C VAL A 139 -5.79 -9.98 10.76
N PRO A 140 -4.92 -10.95 10.39
CA PRO A 140 -5.22 -12.36 10.57
C PRO A 140 -5.41 -12.72 12.04
N ALA A 141 -6.30 -13.68 12.32
CA ALA A 141 -6.54 -14.15 13.67
C ALA A 141 -5.24 -14.65 14.34
N GLY A 142 -5.00 -14.22 15.57
CA GLY A 142 -3.82 -14.58 16.35
C GLY A 142 -2.53 -13.82 16.01
N VAL A 143 -2.57 -12.87 15.08
CA VAL A 143 -1.45 -11.96 14.81
C VAL A 143 -1.49 -10.79 15.79
N ASP A 144 -0.40 -10.60 16.50
CA ASP A 144 -0.20 -9.41 17.34
C ASP A 144 0.22 -8.23 16.45
N VAL A 145 -0.52 -7.13 16.49
CA VAL A 145 -0.23 -5.93 15.68
C VAL A 145 1.09 -5.25 16.05
N SER A 146 1.69 -5.57 17.18
CA SER A 146 3.01 -5.08 17.57
C SER A 146 4.14 -5.54 16.63
N VAL A 147 3.88 -6.56 15.80
CA VAL A 147 4.85 -7.00 14.77
C VAL A 147 4.98 -6.00 13.62
N ILE A 148 4.00 -5.08 13.47
CA ILE A 148 3.98 -4.07 12.41
C ILE A 148 4.85 -2.88 12.86
N GLN A 149 6.16 -2.96 12.50
CA GLN A 149 7.15 -1.94 12.85
C GLN A 149 8.31 -1.90 11.84
#